data_2468c5d76311a212e666bd03deaa9ec3
#
_entry.id   2468c5d76311a212e666bd03deaa9ec3
#
_cell.length_a   1.000
_cell.length_b   1.000
_cell.length_c   1.000
_cell.angle_alpha   90.00
_cell.angle_beta   90.00
_cell.angle_gamma   90.00
#
_symmetry.space_group_name_H-M   'P 1'
#
loop_
_entity.id
_entity.type
_entity.pdbx_description
1 polymer ?
#
loop_
_entity_poly.entity_id
_entity_poly.type
_entity_poly.pdbx_seq_one_letter_code
_entity_poly.pdbx_strand_id
1 'polypeptide(L)'
;MSIEQVRAARKDGLLTVTLANPDGNRMNRAVLRGLQEALAQARKPDVRAVLVRAEGPVFSLGADVQEMLSQPGDAMLSVIGEYVELIQAIETLPLPTVAAVHGVCSSGGLEFALAFDHLWAAAGTKIGFLEPLLAIFPLAGGVQRVASRAGRARAFEIATAGALYDVETFERWNIVNRVLAVDNFASESEAFATRLAAGPSKAYDAVKAILRTWDKEGVTAADHTTLQRVGPVMASNDAAAAIKSFVANGPSRSPRVFSGA
;
A
#
# COMPACT_ATOMS: atom_id res chain seq x y z
N MET A 1 -9.47 -22.17 -19.52
CA MET A 1 -9.56 -20.72 -19.23
C MET A 1 -8.58 -20.44 -18.14
N SER A 2 -7.58 -19.56 -18.34
CA SER A 2 -6.67 -19.15 -17.27
C SER A 2 -7.49 -18.32 -16.27
N ILE A 3 -7.45 -18.71 -14.99
CA ILE A 3 -8.08 -17.92 -13.91
C ILE A 3 -7.29 -16.62 -13.81
N GLU A 4 -7.97 -15.49 -13.90
CA GLU A 4 -7.36 -14.18 -13.69
C GLU A 4 -6.93 -14.06 -12.23
N GLN A 5 -5.61 -14.02 -11.96
CA GLN A 5 -5.06 -14.04 -10.61
C GLN A 5 -5.04 -12.67 -9.93
N VAL A 6 -5.24 -11.59 -10.70
CA VAL A 6 -5.41 -10.22 -10.20
C VAL A 6 -6.56 -9.59 -10.97
N ARG A 7 -7.53 -9.07 -10.25
CA ARG A 7 -8.66 -8.35 -10.85
C ARG A 7 -8.63 -6.90 -10.44
N ALA A 8 -8.98 -6.01 -11.37
CA ALA A 8 -9.03 -4.58 -11.14
C ALA A 8 -10.42 -4.02 -11.55
N ALA A 9 -11.05 -3.29 -10.67
CA ALA A 9 -12.35 -2.65 -10.90
C ALA A 9 -12.29 -1.17 -10.50
N ARG A 10 -12.88 -0.29 -11.32
CA ARG A 10 -12.95 1.15 -11.05
C ARG A 10 -14.38 1.58 -10.77
N LYS A 11 -14.56 2.35 -9.69
CA LYS A 11 -15.83 2.94 -9.33
C LYS A 11 -15.59 4.27 -8.57
N ASP A 12 -16.21 5.35 -8.99
CA ASP A 12 -16.22 6.65 -8.30
C ASP A 12 -14.82 7.16 -7.90
N GLY A 13 -13.84 7.01 -8.80
CA GLY A 13 -12.45 7.40 -8.56
C GLY A 13 -11.63 6.39 -7.75
N LEU A 14 -12.22 5.34 -7.22
CA LEU A 14 -11.52 4.27 -6.53
C LEU A 14 -11.16 3.14 -7.51
N LEU A 15 -9.90 2.76 -7.56
CA LEU A 15 -9.42 1.52 -8.17
C LEU A 15 -9.29 0.45 -7.09
N THR A 16 -10.12 -0.58 -7.16
CA THR A 16 -9.99 -1.77 -6.29
C THR A 16 -9.24 -2.86 -7.03
N VAL A 17 -8.12 -3.29 -6.47
CA VAL A 17 -7.28 -4.39 -6.96
C VAL A 17 -7.48 -5.58 -6.03
N THR A 18 -7.87 -6.72 -6.59
CA THR A 18 -8.15 -7.93 -5.82
C THR A 18 -7.18 -9.04 -6.23
N LEU A 19 -6.36 -9.50 -5.28
CA LEU A 19 -5.58 -10.72 -5.45
C LEU A 19 -6.53 -11.92 -5.43
N ALA A 20 -6.44 -12.79 -6.42
CA ALA A 20 -7.34 -13.92 -6.62
C ALA A 20 -6.60 -15.18 -7.09
N ASN A 21 -5.31 -15.31 -6.74
CA ASN A 21 -4.56 -16.52 -6.99
C ASN A 21 -4.98 -17.62 -6.01
N PRO A 22 -5.58 -18.74 -6.48
CA PRO A 22 -6.11 -19.78 -5.61
C PRO A 22 -5.05 -20.47 -4.75
N ASP A 23 -3.77 -20.40 -5.12
CA ASP A 23 -2.65 -20.90 -4.33
C ASP A 23 -2.19 -19.89 -3.26
N GLY A 24 -3.10 -19.53 -2.36
CA GLY A 24 -2.78 -18.66 -1.21
C GLY A 24 -2.27 -17.28 -1.61
N ASN A 25 -2.71 -16.77 -2.75
CA ASN A 25 -2.29 -15.48 -3.29
C ASN A 25 -0.75 -15.32 -3.35
N ARG A 26 -0.06 -16.41 -3.70
CA ARG A 26 1.40 -16.39 -3.89
C ARG A 26 1.79 -15.43 -5.02
N MET A 27 2.86 -14.69 -4.78
CA MET A 27 3.44 -13.74 -5.73
C MET A 27 4.26 -14.50 -6.78
N ASN A 28 3.59 -14.93 -7.84
CA ASN A 28 4.16 -15.55 -9.02
C ASN A 28 4.20 -14.57 -10.20
N ARG A 29 4.76 -14.96 -11.36
CA ARG A 29 4.83 -14.09 -12.55
C ARG A 29 3.46 -13.63 -13.07
N ALA A 30 2.42 -14.44 -12.94
CA ALA A 30 1.07 -14.06 -13.38
C ALA A 30 0.47 -12.99 -12.48
N VAL A 31 0.66 -13.11 -11.15
CA VAL A 31 0.27 -12.07 -10.18
C VAL A 31 1.07 -10.80 -10.43
N LEU A 32 2.39 -10.89 -10.63
CA LEU A 32 3.23 -9.72 -10.90
C LEU A 32 2.75 -8.95 -12.14
N ARG A 33 2.49 -9.63 -13.25
CA ARG A 33 1.94 -9.01 -14.46
C ARG A 33 0.58 -8.34 -14.22
N GLY A 34 -0.34 -9.02 -13.54
CA GLY A 34 -1.63 -8.45 -13.21
C GLY A 34 -1.54 -7.20 -12.31
N LEU A 35 -0.58 -7.17 -11.39
CA LEU A 35 -0.30 -6.00 -10.57
C LEU A 35 0.32 -4.85 -11.38
N GLN A 36 1.20 -5.14 -12.35
CA GLN A 36 1.74 -4.13 -13.28
C GLN A 36 0.63 -3.52 -14.14
N GLU A 37 -0.31 -4.33 -14.63
CA GLU A 37 -1.50 -3.86 -15.37
C GLU A 37 -2.41 -2.99 -14.48
N ALA A 38 -2.64 -3.39 -13.23
CA ALA A 38 -3.39 -2.61 -12.26
C ALA A 38 -2.69 -1.27 -11.95
N LEU A 39 -1.36 -1.26 -11.83
CA LEU A 39 -0.57 -0.04 -11.65
C LEU A 39 -0.70 0.91 -12.87
N ALA A 40 -0.72 0.38 -14.09
CA ALA A 40 -0.98 1.17 -15.29
C ALA A 40 -2.38 1.81 -15.27
N GLN A 41 -3.39 1.10 -14.73
CA GLN A 41 -4.73 1.67 -14.50
C GLN A 41 -4.73 2.74 -13.41
N ALA A 42 -3.97 2.56 -12.33
CA ALA A 42 -3.87 3.53 -11.24
C ALA A 42 -3.32 4.90 -11.68
N ARG A 43 -2.58 4.95 -12.79
CA ARG A 43 -2.04 6.20 -13.37
C ARG A 43 -3.02 6.96 -14.26
N LYS A 44 -4.23 6.43 -14.47
CA LYS A 44 -5.25 7.13 -15.26
C LYS A 44 -5.83 8.31 -14.47
N PRO A 45 -6.18 9.42 -15.14
CA PRO A 45 -6.60 10.65 -14.47
C PRO A 45 -7.92 10.53 -13.71
N ASP A 46 -8.75 9.54 -14.03
CA ASP A 46 -10.01 9.24 -13.35
C ASP A 46 -9.83 8.40 -12.07
N VAL A 47 -8.61 7.90 -11.79
CA VAL A 47 -8.29 7.17 -10.54
C VAL A 47 -7.72 8.15 -9.51
N ARG A 48 -8.30 8.16 -8.32
CA ARG A 48 -8.00 9.10 -7.23
C ARG A 48 -7.57 8.42 -5.93
N ALA A 49 -7.82 7.11 -5.80
CA ALA A 49 -7.29 6.25 -4.74
C ALA A 49 -7.19 4.80 -5.21
N VAL A 50 -6.33 4.03 -4.56
CA VAL A 50 -6.20 2.58 -4.77
C VAL A 50 -6.49 1.84 -3.47
N LEU A 51 -7.30 0.78 -3.57
CA LEU A 51 -7.47 -0.23 -2.54
C LEU A 51 -6.99 -1.57 -3.07
N VAL A 52 -6.03 -2.21 -2.38
CA VAL A 52 -5.71 -3.61 -2.62
C VAL A 52 -6.35 -4.48 -1.54
N ARG A 53 -6.95 -5.58 -1.95
CA ARG A 53 -7.52 -6.62 -1.10
C ARG A 53 -7.28 -8.00 -1.71
N ALA A 54 -7.68 -9.06 -1.03
CA ALA A 54 -7.53 -10.41 -1.54
C ALA A 54 -8.81 -11.23 -1.37
N GLU A 55 -8.97 -12.24 -2.20
CA GLU A 55 -9.97 -13.29 -2.04
C GLU A 55 -9.35 -14.53 -1.38
N GLY A 56 -10.22 -15.38 -0.85
CA GLY A 56 -9.82 -16.60 -0.13
C GLY A 56 -9.46 -16.33 1.33
N PRO A 57 -8.83 -17.31 2.00
CA PRO A 57 -8.61 -17.27 3.44
C PRO A 57 -7.40 -16.40 3.87
N VAL A 58 -6.56 -15.99 2.95
CA VAL A 58 -5.32 -15.26 3.23
C VAL A 58 -5.11 -14.11 2.25
N PHE A 59 -4.45 -13.04 2.73
CA PHE A 59 -4.04 -11.95 1.84
C PHE A 59 -2.94 -12.40 0.89
N SER A 60 -1.84 -12.96 1.39
CA SER A 60 -0.79 -13.60 0.59
C SER A 60 0.16 -14.40 1.48
N LEU A 61 0.53 -15.58 1.01
CA LEU A 61 1.57 -16.42 1.63
C LEU A 61 3.00 -16.04 1.21
N GLY A 62 3.18 -14.98 0.40
CA GLY A 62 4.48 -14.52 -0.07
C GLY A 62 4.85 -15.03 -1.47
N ALA A 63 6.14 -15.10 -1.76
CA ALA A 63 6.63 -15.51 -3.07
C ALA A 63 6.29 -16.99 -3.38
N ASP A 64 6.10 -17.30 -4.65
CA ASP A 64 6.08 -18.69 -5.11
C ASP A 64 7.51 -19.24 -5.19
N VAL A 65 7.93 -19.90 -4.10
CA VAL A 65 9.27 -20.44 -3.96
C VAL A 65 9.57 -21.52 -5.01
N GLN A 66 8.58 -22.30 -5.42
CA GLN A 66 8.77 -23.34 -6.44
C GLN A 66 9.03 -22.71 -7.81
N GLU A 67 8.26 -21.68 -8.18
CA GLU A 67 8.52 -20.92 -9.41
C GLU A 67 9.90 -20.25 -9.36
N MET A 68 10.29 -19.65 -8.23
CA MET A 68 11.60 -19.03 -8.05
C MET A 68 12.75 -20.03 -8.24
N LEU A 69 12.67 -21.21 -7.61
CA LEU A 69 13.71 -22.25 -7.70
C LEU A 69 13.81 -22.90 -9.10
N SER A 70 12.74 -22.84 -9.89
CA SER A 70 12.74 -23.35 -11.26
C SER A 70 13.47 -22.44 -12.26
N GLN A 71 13.85 -21.21 -11.85
CA GLN A 71 14.49 -20.23 -12.71
C GLN A 71 16.03 -20.31 -12.59
N PRO A 72 16.79 -20.12 -13.69
CA PRO A 72 18.22 -19.83 -13.61
C PRO A 72 18.48 -18.59 -12.74
N GLY A 73 19.66 -18.51 -12.09
CA GLY A 73 19.98 -17.44 -11.15
C GLY A 73 19.75 -16.02 -11.67
N ASP A 74 20.14 -15.73 -12.92
CA ASP A 74 19.94 -14.42 -13.53
C ASP A 74 18.45 -14.10 -13.77
N ALA A 75 17.64 -15.10 -14.14
CA ALA A 75 16.20 -14.93 -14.33
C ALA A 75 15.47 -14.69 -12.99
N MET A 76 15.93 -15.31 -11.91
CA MET A 76 15.43 -15.06 -10.56
C MET A 76 15.72 -13.62 -10.14
N LEU A 77 16.92 -13.12 -10.33
CA LEU A 77 17.29 -11.72 -10.02
C LEU A 77 16.44 -10.73 -10.82
N SER A 78 16.15 -11.03 -12.10
CA SER A 78 15.25 -10.20 -12.92
C SER A 78 13.84 -10.12 -12.32
N VAL A 79 13.27 -11.25 -11.90
CA VAL A 79 11.91 -11.26 -11.29
C VAL A 79 11.87 -10.49 -9.97
N ILE A 80 12.90 -10.64 -9.13
CA ILE A 80 13.03 -9.86 -7.90
C ILE A 80 13.14 -8.37 -8.23
N GLY A 81 13.93 -7.99 -9.24
CA GLY A 81 14.07 -6.62 -9.71
C GLY A 81 12.74 -6.03 -10.16
N GLU A 82 11.99 -6.74 -11.01
CA GLU A 82 10.65 -6.33 -11.44
C GLU A 82 9.68 -6.13 -10.27
N TYR A 83 9.79 -6.99 -9.23
CA TYR A 83 8.96 -6.87 -8.04
C TYR A 83 9.33 -5.65 -7.19
N VAL A 84 10.63 -5.38 -7.02
CA VAL A 84 11.13 -4.16 -6.36
C VAL A 84 10.65 -2.91 -7.10
N GLU A 85 10.76 -2.89 -8.44
CA GLU A 85 10.27 -1.78 -9.28
C GLU A 85 8.77 -1.56 -9.13
N LEU A 86 7.96 -2.63 -9.11
CA LEU A 86 6.52 -2.54 -8.85
C LEU A 86 6.23 -1.89 -7.49
N ILE A 87 6.89 -2.35 -6.43
CA ILE A 87 6.74 -1.82 -5.07
C ILE A 87 7.08 -0.32 -5.05
N GLN A 88 8.22 0.09 -5.63
CA GLN A 88 8.63 1.50 -5.72
C GLN A 88 7.63 2.33 -6.55
N ALA A 89 7.08 1.75 -7.61
CA ALA A 89 6.11 2.43 -8.45
C ALA A 89 4.77 2.67 -7.73
N ILE A 90 4.36 1.78 -6.82
CA ILE A 90 3.19 1.98 -5.94
C ILE A 90 3.44 3.13 -4.97
N GLU A 91 4.59 3.16 -4.30
CA GLU A 91 4.96 4.23 -3.36
C GLU A 91 5.00 5.62 -4.01
N THR A 92 5.34 5.66 -5.30
CA THR A 92 5.44 6.92 -6.04
C THR A 92 4.15 7.38 -6.70
N LEU A 93 3.06 6.62 -6.61
CA LEU A 93 1.75 7.08 -7.11
C LEU A 93 1.35 8.41 -6.44
N PRO A 94 0.88 9.41 -7.21
CA PRO A 94 0.49 10.72 -6.68
C PRO A 94 -0.92 10.71 -6.05
N LEU A 95 -1.36 9.56 -5.55
CA LEU A 95 -2.68 9.34 -4.98
C LEU A 95 -2.60 8.39 -3.77
N PRO A 96 -3.53 8.46 -2.81
CA PRO A 96 -3.53 7.61 -1.65
C PRO A 96 -3.78 6.14 -2.00
N THR A 97 -3.07 5.27 -1.29
CA THR A 97 -3.12 3.83 -1.47
C THR A 97 -3.40 3.12 -0.13
N VAL A 98 -4.26 2.11 -0.17
CA VAL A 98 -4.68 1.32 1.00
C VAL A 98 -4.47 -0.15 0.72
N ALA A 99 -3.75 -0.85 1.60
CA ALA A 99 -3.71 -2.31 1.65
C ALA A 99 -4.62 -2.82 2.77
N ALA A 100 -5.60 -3.64 2.42
CA ALA A 100 -6.52 -4.30 3.35
C ALA A 100 -6.17 -5.79 3.45
N VAL A 101 -5.49 -6.19 4.53
CA VAL A 101 -4.95 -7.54 4.70
C VAL A 101 -5.75 -8.38 5.70
N HIS A 102 -5.85 -9.69 5.44
CA HIS A 102 -6.57 -10.60 6.33
C HIS A 102 -5.94 -12.00 6.34
N GLY A 103 -6.27 -12.80 7.34
CA GLY A 103 -5.83 -14.18 7.49
C GLY A 103 -4.32 -14.29 7.69
N VAL A 104 -3.56 -14.43 6.61
CA VAL A 104 -2.09 -14.41 6.62
C VAL A 104 -1.58 -13.40 5.60
N CYS A 105 -0.61 -12.59 6.03
CA CYS A 105 0.14 -11.68 5.17
C CYS A 105 1.63 -11.86 5.47
N SER A 106 2.33 -12.64 4.66
CA SER A 106 3.71 -13.04 4.96
C SER A 106 4.68 -12.79 3.81
N SER A 107 5.96 -12.62 4.18
CA SER A 107 7.09 -12.60 3.24
C SER A 107 6.89 -11.59 2.12
N GLY A 108 7.06 -11.94 0.85
CA GLY A 108 6.81 -11.06 -0.29
C GLY A 108 5.42 -10.40 -0.28
N GLY A 109 4.37 -11.07 0.27
CA GLY A 109 3.04 -10.48 0.43
C GLY A 109 3.03 -9.33 1.43
N LEU A 110 3.81 -9.43 2.51
CA LEU A 110 4.00 -8.33 3.46
C LEU A 110 4.84 -7.21 2.83
N GLU A 111 5.90 -7.54 2.09
CA GLU A 111 6.72 -6.54 1.39
C GLU A 111 5.86 -5.70 0.43
N PHE A 112 4.94 -6.35 -0.30
CA PHE A 112 3.96 -5.68 -1.15
C PHE A 112 3.01 -4.77 -0.34
N ALA A 113 2.42 -5.28 0.73
CA ALA A 113 1.50 -4.52 1.56
C ALA A 113 2.13 -3.28 2.22
N LEU A 114 3.42 -3.37 2.57
CA LEU A 114 4.21 -2.27 3.15
C LEU A 114 4.46 -1.10 2.18
N ALA A 115 4.28 -1.29 0.85
CA ALA A 115 4.40 -0.23 -0.15
C ALA A 115 3.22 0.76 -0.14
N PHE A 116 2.13 0.44 0.52
CA PHE A 116 0.93 1.26 0.57
C PHE A 116 1.00 2.30 1.69
N ASP A 117 0.35 3.46 1.47
CA ASP A 117 0.32 4.54 2.46
C ASP A 117 -0.40 4.11 3.75
N HIS A 118 -1.46 3.31 3.60
CA HIS A 118 -2.23 2.75 4.70
C HIS A 118 -2.22 1.22 4.63
N LEU A 119 -1.85 0.59 5.74
CA LEU A 119 -1.96 -0.85 5.94
C LEU A 119 -3.00 -1.13 7.02
N TRP A 120 -4.17 -1.60 6.62
CA TRP A 120 -5.27 -1.98 7.49
C TRP A 120 -5.42 -3.50 7.53
N ALA A 121 -5.78 -4.05 8.66
CA ALA A 121 -5.87 -5.49 8.83
C ALA A 121 -7.17 -5.93 9.52
N ALA A 122 -7.62 -7.14 9.20
CA ALA A 122 -8.64 -7.82 9.99
C ALA A 122 -8.03 -8.37 11.28
N ALA A 123 -8.77 -8.31 12.38
CA ALA A 123 -8.37 -8.92 13.64
C ALA A 123 -8.04 -10.41 13.47
N GLY A 124 -7.02 -10.89 14.18
CA GLY A 124 -6.55 -12.27 14.09
C GLY A 124 -5.66 -12.56 12.88
N THR A 125 -5.36 -11.57 12.03
CA THR A 125 -4.39 -11.74 10.93
C THR A 125 -3.00 -12.08 11.49
N LYS A 126 -2.33 -13.05 10.86
CA LYS A 126 -0.94 -13.40 11.15
C LYS A 126 -0.02 -12.73 10.13
N ILE A 127 1.02 -12.05 10.60
CA ILE A 127 1.84 -11.20 9.76
C ILE A 127 3.33 -11.33 10.12
N GLY A 128 4.24 -11.37 9.12
CA GLY A 128 5.68 -11.47 9.38
C GLY A 128 6.47 -11.95 8.18
N PHE A 129 7.78 -12.11 8.40
CA PHE A 129 8.73 -12.61 7.42
C PHE A 129 9.16 -14.05 7.76
N LEU A 130 9.02 -14.95 6.80
CA LEU A 130 9.41 -16.37 6.93
C LEU A 130 10.72 -16.70 6.19
N GLU A 131 11.32 -15.74 5.53
CA GLU A 131 12.56 -15.88 4.76
C GLU A 131 13.72 -16.51 5.55
N PRO A 132 13.92 -16.21 6.85
CA PRO A 132 14.99 -16.87 7.64
C PRO A 132 14.87 -18.40 7.73
N LEU A 133 13.66 -18.96 7.60
CA LEU A 133 13.46 -20.41 7.54
C LEU A 133 14.06 -21.05 6.28
N LEU A 134 14.31 -20.23 5.25
CA LEU A 134 14.95 -20.61 3.99
C LEU A 134 16.41 -20.16 3.91
N ALA A 135 16.99 -19.67 5.02
CA ALA A 135 18.32 -19.07 5.09
C ALA A 135 18.53 -17.87 4.12
N ILE A 136 17.45 -17.13 3.84
CA ILE A 136 17.47 -15.88 3.05
C ILE A 136 16.85 -14.74 3.88
N PHE A 137 16.80 -13.55 3.33
CA PHE A 137 16.21 -12.36 3.91
C PHE A 137 15.05 -11.83 3.04
N PRO A 138 14.19 -10.90 3.50
CA PRO A 138 13.16 -10.27 2.68
C PRO A 138 13.77 -9.56 1.47
N LEU A 139 13.45 -10.04 0.25
CA LEU A 139 14.20 -9.72 -0.98
C LEU A 139 13.70 -8.47 -1.70
N ALA A 140 12.48 -8.01 -1.40
CA ALA A 140 11.82 -6.92 -2.14
C ALA A 140 11.68 -5.61 -1.32
N GLY A 141 12.48 -5.48 -0.26
CA GLY A 141 12.57 -4.22 0.48
C GLY A 141 11.68 -4.14 1.72
N GLY A 142 11.28 -5.28 2.30
CA GLY A 142 10.53 -5.34 3.56
C GLY A 142 11.30 -4.76 4.74
N VAL A 143 12.60 -5.04 4.82
CA VAL A 143 13.45 -4.61 5.95
C VAL A 143 13.44 -3.09 6.12
N GLN A 144 13.72 -2.33 5.07
CA GLN A 144 13.77 -0.86 5.14
C GLN A 144 12.40 -0.24 5.35
N ARG A 145 11.31 -0.84 4.84
CA ARG A 145 9.94 -0.36 5.04
C ARG A 145 9.45 -0.57 6.47
N VAL A 146 9.82 -1.68 7.09
CA VAL A 146 9.60 -1.89 8.53
C VAL A 146 10.47 -0.93 9.33
N ALA A 147 11.73 -0.71 8.93
CA ALA A 147 12.62 0.22 9.64
C ALA A 147 12.11 1.68 9.60
N SER A 148 11.55 2.13 8.47
CA SER A 148 10.91 3.45 8.36
C SER A 148 9.70 3.60 9.29
N ARG A 149 8.89 2.55 9.48
CA ARG A 149 7.68 2.58 10.32
C ARG A 149 7.95 2.38 11.81
N ALA A 150 8.85 1.46 12.16
CA ALA A 150 9.03 0.96 13.54
C ALA A 150 10.48 1.07 14.06
N GLY A 151 11.39 1.61 13.25
CA GLY A 151 12.80 1.76 13.60
C GLY A 151 13.63 0.49 13.39
N ARG A 152 14.97 0.69 13.38
CA ARG A 152 15.96 -0.34 12.98
C ARG A 152 15.94 -1.59 13.86
N ALA A 153 15.80 -1.43 15.16
CA ALA A 153 15.84 -2.56 16.10
C ALA A 153 14.66 -3.52 15.82
N ARG A 154 13.46 -2.97 15.62
CA ARG A 154 12.27 -3.76 15.32
C ARG A 154 12.34 -4.41 13.94
N ALA A 155 12.87 -3.69 12.94
CA ALA A 155 13.07 -4.25 11.61
C ALA A 155 14.02 -5.44 11.64
N PHE A 156 15.14 -5.35 12.38
CA PHE A 156 16.07 -6.46 12.53
C PHE A 156 15.42 -7.67 13.21
N GLU A 157 14.72 -7.45 14.32
CA GLU A 157 13.98 -8.49 15.05
C GLU A 157 13.01 -9.25 14.14
N ILE A 158 12.12 -8.52 13.45
CA ILE A 158 11.10 -9.12 12.58
C ILE A 158 11.74 -9.84 11.39
N ALA A 159 12.75 -9.25 10.76
CA ALA A 159 13.39 -9.80 9.58
C ALA A 159 14.26 -11.04 9.87
N THR A 160 14.66 -11.25 11.12
CA THR A 160 15.50 -12.40 11.53
C THR A 160 14.76 -13.46 12.32
N ALA A 161 13.54 -13.19 12.78
CA ALA A 161 12.77 -14.12 13.61
C ALA A 161 12.27 -15.37 12.87
N GLY A 162 11.99 -15.27 11.57
CA GLY A 162 11.37 -16.36 10.79
C GLY A 162 10.01 -16.77 11.33
N ALA A 163 9.23 -15.82 11.84
CA ALA A 163 7.98 -16.06 12.55
C ALA A 163 6.85 -15.14 12.11
N LEU A 164 5.62 -15.60 12.34
CA LEU A 164 4.41 -14.78 12.22
C LEU A 164 4.01 -14.26 13.60
N TYR A 165 3.60 -13.01 13.62
CA TYR A 165 3.10 -12.29 14.79
C TYR A 165 1.58 -12.08 14.67
N ASP A 166 0.92 -11.84 15.78
CA ASP A 166 -0.44 -11.30 15.78
C ASP A 166 -0.43 -9.87 15.26
N VAL A 167 -1.36 -9.54 14.39
CA VAL A 167 -1.40 -8.23 13.71
C VAL A 167 -1.55 -7.07 14.69
N GLU A 168 -2.19 -7.29 15.83
CA GLU A 168 -2.31 -6.33 16.94
C GLU A 168 -0.93 -5.92 17.50
N THR A 169 0.06 -6.80 17.39
CA THR A 169 1.45 -6.47 17.73
C THR A 169 2.05 -5.51 16.71
N PHE A 170 1.79 -5.72 15.42
CA PHE A 170 2.23 -4.82 14.36
C PHE A 170 1.53 -3.46 14.41
N GLU A 171 0.26 -3.40 14.85
CA GLU A 171 -0.44 -2.14 15.13
C GLU A 171 0.25 -1.38 16.27
N ARG A 172 0.52 -2.03 17.42
CA ARG A 172 1.26 -1.41 18.54
C ARG A 172 2.65 -0.93 18.16
N TRP A 173 3.26 -1.52 17.13
CA TRP A 173 4.58 -1.12 16.61
C TRP A 173 4.51 -0.09 15.49
N ASN A 174 3.34 0.48 15.20
CA ASN A 174 3.09 1.44 14.12
C ASN A 174 3.39 0.92 12.70
N ILE A 175 3.43 -0.40 12.50
CA ILE A 175 3.63 -1.01 11.17
C ILE A 175 2.29 -1.10 10.45
N VAL A 176 1.24 -1.51 11.17
CA VAL A 176 -0.15 -1.53 10.73
C VAL A 176 -0.87 -0.30 11.28
N ASN A 177 -1.59 0.43 10.44
CA ASN A 177 -2.28 1.65 10.83
C ASN A 177 -3.56 1.37 11.63
N ARG A 178 -4.24 0.25 11.35
CA ARG A 178 -5.51 -0.08 12.00
C ARG A 178 -5.83 -1.56 11.92
N VAL A 179 -6.29 -2.11 13.05
CA VAL A 179 -6.90 -3.45 13.11
C VAL A 179 -8.41 -3.29 13.30
N LEU A 180 -9.19 -3.99 12.49
CA LEU A 180 -10.66 -3.94 12.46
C LEU A 180 -11.26 -5.31 12.82
N ALA A 181 -12.43 -5.30 13.46
CA ALA A 181 -13.20 -6.52 13.63
C ALA A 181 -13.51 -7.18 12.28
N VAL A 182 -13.44 -8.50 12.21
CA VAL A 182 -13.60 -9.27 10.96
C VAL A 182 -14.88 -8.92 10.22
N ASP A 183 -16.00 -8.79 10.94
CA ASP A 183 -17.32 -8.51 10.35
C ASP A 183 -17.40 -7.15 9.66
N ASN A 184 -16.61 -6.17 10.12
CA ASN A 184 -16.61 -4.81 9.60
C ASN A 184 -15.43 -4.53 8.64
N PHE A 185 -14.44 -5.41 8.62
CA PHE A 185 -13.17 -5.16 7.92
C PHE A 185 -13.35 -4.79 6.45
N ALA A 186 -14.10 -5.57 5.69
CA ALA A 186 -14.28 -5.34 4.26
C ALA A 186 -15.01 -4.02 3.98
N SER A 187 -16.10 -3.77 4.70
CA SER A 187 -16.93 -2.56 4.50
C SER A 187 -16.22 -1.29 4.97
N GLU A 188 -15.54 -1.31 6.12
CA GLU A 188 -14.85 -0.14 6.65
C GLU A 188 -13.61 0.22 5.82
N SER A 189 -12.83 -0.78 5.34
CA SER A 189 -11.67 -0.52 4.49
C SER A 189 -12.08 0.04 3.13
N GLU A 190 -13.15 -0.47 2.51
CA GLU A 190 -13.71 0.06 1.27
C GLU A 190 -14.27 1.48 1.47
N ALA A 191 -15.04 1.72 2.54
CA ALA A 191 -15.56 3.05 2.85
C ALA A 191 -14.43 4.06 3.11
N PHE A 192 -13.34 3.66 3.75
CA PHE A 192 -12.16 4.51 3.94
C PHE A 192 -11.50 4.87 2.61
N ALA A 193 -11.23 3.88 1.76
CA ALA A 193 -10.63 4.11 0.44
C ALA A 193 -11.53 4.98 -0.46
N THR A 194 -12.85 4.79 -0.40
CA THR A 194 -13.83 5.63 -1.10
C THR A 194 -13.78 7.09 -0.63
N ARG A 195 -13.66 7.32 0.68
CA ARG A 195 -13.47 8.69 1.21
C ARG A 195 -12.16 9.31 0.72
N LEU A 196 -11.08 8.55 0.61
CA LEU A 196 -9.82 9.03 0.03
C LEU A 196 -9.99 9.38 -1.45
N ALA A 197 -10.71 8.56 -2.23
CA ALA A 197 -11.00 8.85 -3.64
C ALA A 197 -11.85 10.13 -3.81
N ALA A 198 -12.72 10.45 -2.86
CA ALA A 198 -13.49 11.69 -2.85
C ALA A 198 -12.72 12.90 -2.28
N GLY A 199 -11.50 12.72 -1.79
CA GLY A 199 -10.70 13.73 -1.10
C GLY A 199 -9.94 14.69 -2.03
N PRO A 200 -9.21 15.67 -1.48
CA PRO A 200 -8.47 16.69 -2.24
C PRO A 200 -7.16 16.11 -2.81
N SER A 201 -7.20 15.58 -4.02
CA SER A 201 -6.09 14.83 -4.65
C SER A 201 -4.76 15.61 -4.68
N LYS A 202 -4.78 16.92 -4.99
CA LYS A 202 -3.55 17.74 -5.01
C LYS A 202 -2.91 17.87 -3.64
N ALA A 203 -3.73 17.98 -2.57
CA ALA A 203 -3.21 18.01 -1.21
C ALA A 203 -2.63 16.65 -0.78
N TYR A 204 -3.25 15.54 -1.18
CA TYR A 204 -2.72 14.21 -0.90
C TYR A 204 -1.41 13.93 -1.64
N ASP A 205 -1.29 14.32 -2.92
CA ASP A 205 -0.01 14.26 -3.66
C ASP A 205 1.08 15.09 -2.97
N ALA A 206 0.74 16.30 -2.49
CA ALA A 206 1.69 17.13 -1.77
C ALA A 206 2.19 16.44 -0.49
N VAL A 207 1.29 15.86 0.32
CA VAL A 207 1.67 15.11 1.54
C VAL A 207 2.61 13.94 1.20
N LYS A 208 2.28 13.14 0.17
CA LYS A 208 3.14 12.03 -0.25
C LYS A 208 4.50 12.51 -0.74
N ALA A 209 4.57 13.61 -1.49
CA ALA A 209 5.83 14.17 -1.95
C ALA A 209 6.71 14.64 -0.78
N ILE A 210 6.14 15.31 0.21
CA ILE A 210 6.83 15.77 1.42
C ILE A 210 7.38 14.57 2.21
N LEU A 211 6.56 13.55 2.46
CA LEU A 211 6.99 12.35 3.18
C LEU A 211 8.11 11.60 2.46
N ARG A 212 8.02 11.45 1.13
CA ARG A 212 9.10 10.82 0.34
C ARG A 212 10.41 11.60 0.38
N THR A 213 10.35 12.95 0.37
CA THR A 213 11.55 13.77 0.53
C THR A 213 12.12 13.63 1.93
N TRP A 214 11.27 13.62 2.95
CA TRP A 214 11.70 13.41 4.33
C TRP A 214 12.41 12.06 4.51
N ASP A 215 11.87 10.98 3.97
CA ASP A 215 12.48 9.65 4.06
C ASP A 215 13.88 9.58 3.42
N LYS A 216 14.09 10.31 2.31
CA LYS A 216 15.33 10.26 1.54
C LYS A 216 16.39 11.29 2.01
N GLU A 217 15.95 12.49 2.38
CA GLU A 217 16.79 13.66 2.49
C GLU A 217 16.62 14.41 3.83
N GLY A 218 15.66 13.97 4.67
CA GLY A 218 15.40 14.51 5.99
C GLY A 218 14.53 15.77 6.00
N VAL A 219 14.36 16.35 7.21
CA VAL A 219 13.38 17.41 7.50
C VAL A 219 13.61 18.67 6.66
N THR A 220 14.85 19.15 6.57
CA THR A 220 15.15 20.41 5.86
C THR A 220 14.77 20.35 4.38
N ALA A 221 15.04 19.23 3.69
CA ALA A 221 14.64 19.04 2.31
C ALA A 221 13.11 18.91 2.16
N ALA A 222 12.45 18.27 3.12
CA ALA A 222 10.99 18.16 3.16
C ALA A 222 10.32 19.53 3.35
N ASP A 223 10.91 20.44 4.14
CA ASP A 223 10.43 21.84 4.28
C ASP A 223 10.51 22.60 2.94
N HIS A 224 11.58 22.42 2.17
CA HIS A 224 11.67 22.99 0.82
C HIS A 224 10.62 22.41 -0.12
N THR A 225 10.38 21.10 -0.06
CA THR A 225 9.31 20.46 -0.83
C THR A 225 7.94 21.02 -0.42
N THR A 226 7.70 21.25 0.87
CA THR A 226 6.47 21.88 1.37
C THR A 226 6.25 23.24 0.69
N LEU A 227 7.25 24.12 0.69
CA LEU A 227 7.14 25.44 0.05
C LEU A 227 6.84 25.34 -1.45
N GLN A 228 7.43 24.38 -2.16
CA GLN A 228 7.15 24.14 -3.57
C GLN A 228 5.70 23.67 -3.83
N ARG A 229 5.09 22.95 -2.89
CA ARG A 229 3.74 22.40 -3.01
C ARG A 229 2.63 23.36 -2.58
N VAL A 230 2.92 24.40 -1.78
CA VAL A 230 1.91 25.36 -1.31
C VAL A 230 1.21 26.05 -2.48
N GLY A 231 1.95 26.63 -3.43
CA GLY A 231 1.38 27.37 -4.56
C GLY A 231 0.38 26.54 -5.38
N PRO A 232 0.79 25.38 -5.93
CA PRO A 232 -0.11 24.50 -6.70
C PRO A 232 -1.37 24.04 -5.93
N VAL A 233 -1.24 23.76 -4.63
CA VAL A 233 -2.39 23.35 -3.81
C VAL A 233 -3.34 24.52 -3.57
N MET A 234 -2.81 25.69 -3.18
CA MET A 234 -3.61 26.89 -2.91
C MET A 234 -4.31 27.46 -4.16
N ALA A 235 -3.72 27.26 -5.34
CA ALA A 235 -4.32 27.66 -6.63
C ALA A 235 -5.37 26.66 -7.14
N SER A 236 -5.60 25.54 -6.44
CA SER A 236 -6.62 24.55 -6.86
C SER A 236 -8.04 25.03 -6.62
N ASN A 237 -8.96 24.64 -7.50
CA ASN A 237 -10.38 24.92 -7.33
C ASN A 237 -10.93 24.34 -6.01
N ASP A 238 -10.47 23.15 -5.65
CA ASP A 238 -10.86 22.46 -4.43
C ASP A 238 -10.44 23.24 -3.17
N ALA A 239 -9.21 23.78 -3.11
CA ALA A 239 -8.75 24.58 -2.00
C ALA A 239 -9.53 25.90 -1.88
N ALA A 240 -9.71 26.62 -2.99
CA ALA A 240 -10.47 27.88 -3.04
C ALA A 240 -11.91 27.68 -2.54
N ALA A 241 -12.61 26.65 -3.04
CA ALA A 241 -13.98 26.34 -2.63
C ALA A 241 -14.06 25.91 -1.15
N ALA A 242 -13.10 25.08 -0.71
CA ALA A 242 -13.06 24.59 0.67
C ALA A 242 -12.80 25.72 1.68
N ILE A 243 -11.83 26.59 1.41
CA ILE A 243 -11.47 27.74 2.26
C ILE A 243 -12.68 28.70 2.35
N LYS A 244 -13.30 29.05 1.21
CA LYS A 244 -14.50 29.90 1.20
C LYS A 244 -15.62 29.30 2.03
N SER A 245 -15.89 28.01 1.89
CA SER A 245 -16.91 27.31 2.67
C SER A 245 -16.56 27.26 4.17
N PHE A 246 -15.30 27.01 4.50
CA PHE A 246 -14.84 26.96 5.90
C PHE A 246 -15.00 28.32 6.60
N VAL A 247 -14.62 29.43 5.94
CA VAL A 247 -14.76 30.78 6.47
C VAL A 247 -16.23 31.13 6.69
N ALA A 248 -17.12 30.75 5.76
CA ALA A 248 -18.54 31.07 5.85
C ALA A 248 -19.31 30.22 6.87
N ASN A 249 -18.98 28.94 7.01
CA ASN A 249 -19.79 27.94 7.73
C ASN A 249 -19.07 27.27 8.89
N GLY A 250 -17.80 27.62 9.16
CA GLY A 250 -16.94 26.93 10.12
C GLY A 250 -16.58 25.49 9.71
N PRO A 251 -15.91 24.73 10.59
CA PRO A 251 -15.53 23.36 10.33
C PRO A 251 -16.77 22.47 10.18
N SER A 252 -17.09 22.07 8.94
CA SER A 252 -18.18 21.14 8.66
C SER A 252 -17.79 19.72 9.07
N ARG A 253 -18.69 19.00 9.74
CA ARG A 253 -18.58 17.59 10.03
C ARG A 253 -19.05 16.70 8.87
N SER A 254 -19.66 17.29 7.85
CA SER A 254 -20.12 16.54 6.68
C SER A 254 -18.96 16.14 5.78
N PRO A 255 -18.99 14.95 5.20
CA PRO A 255 -18.03 14.54 4.19
C PRO A 255 -18.01 15.55 3.05
N ARG A 256 -16.83 16.02 2.66
CA ARG A 256 -16.69 16.90 1.49
C ARG A 256 -16.25 16.06 0.32
N VAL A 257 -16.88 16.27 -0.82
CA VAL A 257 -16.46 15.71 -2.10
C VAL A 257 -15.70 16.80 -2.84
N PHE A 258 -14.48 16.45 -3.30
CA PHE A 258 -13.60 17.33 -4.04
C PHE A 258 -13.49 16.85 -5.48
N SER A 259 -13.24 17.78 -6.40
CA SER A 259 -13.13 17.48 -7.83
C SER A 259 -11.77 16.87 -8.20
N GLY A 260 -10.73 17.15 -7.41
CA GLY A 260 -9.34 16.83 -7.71
C GLY A 260 -8.66 17.89 -8.61
N ALA A 261 -9.34 19.00 -8.91
CA ALA A 261 -8.88 20.04 -9.83
C ALA A 261 -8.18 21.22 -9.14
#